data_5078931699f74532a98ac28a8e96af37
#
_entry.id   5078931699f74532a98ac28a8e96af37
#
_cell.length_a   1.000
_cell.length_b   1.000
_cell.length_c   1.000
_cell.angle_alpha   90.00
_cell.angle_beta   90.00
_cell.angle_gamma   90.00
#
_symmetry.space_group_name_H-M   'P 1'
#
loop_
_entity.id
_entity.type
_entity.pdbx_description
1 polymer ?
#
loop_
_entity_poly.entity_id
_entity_poly.type
_entity_poly.pdbx_seq_one_letter_code
_entity_poly.pdbx_strand_id
1 'polypeptide(L)'
;MNTHASTTNSESEEPGHEAAVIHEPRLWAQKGWTARVVKNEDDDGWAVEMTPDGQAEPALIGPWTMGRDKKNPKPLDINAFNTLVKTASEVVRRHEQHLEATLHKKVTVTNNNQQILVALDIVLDEDDPHALLSASDIDGTELAQIKVKPDFKLNSNSAHAWIDSDYAKPK
;
A
#
# COMPACT_ATOMS: atom_id res chain seq x y z
N MET A 1 -61.58 -12.57 19.05
CA MET A 1 -60.99 -11.24 18.77
C MET A 1 -59.51 -11.41 18.78
N ASN A 2 -58.93 -11.46 17.62
CA ASN A 2 -57.49 -11.71 17.45
C ASN A 2 -56.79 -10.40 17.15
N THR A 3 -55.99 -9.95 18.08
CA THR A 3 -55.04 -8.89 17.84
C THR A 3 -53.74 -9.48 17.33
N HIS A 4 -53.52 -9.37 16.05
CA HIS A 4 -52.20 -9.66 15.50
C HIS A 4 -51.26 -8.53 15.79
N ALA A 5 -50.34 -8.76 16.69
CA ALA A 5 -49.16 -7.92 16.79
C ALA A 5 -48.22 -8.33 15.68
N SER A 6 -48.18 -7.56 14.63
CA SER A 6 -47.12 -7.65 13.62
C SER A 6 -45.85 -7.14 14.24
N THR A 7 -44.97 -8.03 14.62
CA THR A 7 -43.60 -7.69 14.94
C THR A 7 -42.89 -7.47 13.61
N THR A 8 -42.79 -6.22 13.20
CA THR A 8 -41.86 -5.85 12.15
C THR A 8 -40.46 -5.88 12.75
N ASN A 9 -39.76 -6.95 12.47
CA ASN A 9 -38.32 -6.94 12.58
C ASN A 9 -37.79 -5.93 11.57
N SER A 10 -37.52 -4.74 12.04
CA SER A 10 -36.65 -3.84 11.30
C SER A 10 -35.23 -4.35 11.53
N GLU A 11 -34.80 -5.24 10.65
CA GLU A 11 -33.39 -5.48 10.47
C GLU A 11 -32.80 -4.13 10.01
N SER A 12 -32.16 -3.44 10.91
CA SER A 12 -31.30 -2.35 10.56
C SER A 12 -30.06 -2.96 9.91
N GLU A 13 -30.17 -3.20 8.60
CA GLU A 13 -28.97 -3.33 7.80
C GLU A 13 -28.26 -1.98 7.91
N GLU A 14 -27.18 -1.95 8.68
CA GLU A 14 -26.24 -0.85 8.55
C GLU A 14 -25.75 -0.87 7.10
N PRO A 15 -26.02 0.18 6.32
CA PRO A 15 -25.41 0.28 5.00
C PRO A 15 -23.91 0.31 5.24
N GLY A 16 -23.21 -0.74 4.83
CA GLY A 16 -21.78 -0.64 4.66
C GLY A 16 -21.53 0.67 3.93
N HIS A 17 -20.54 1.44 4.39
CA HIS A 17 -20.19 2.71 3.78
C HIS A 17 -19.79 2.47 2.32
N GLU A 18 -20.76 2.28 1.45
CA GLU A 18 -20.56 2.48 0.03
C GLU A 18 -20.37 3.96 -0.15
N ALA A 19 -19.14 4.35 -0.50
CA ALA A 19 -18.87 5.73 -0.83
C ALA A 19 -19.88 6.21 -1.88
N ALA A 20 -20.47 7.36 -1.65
CA ALA A 20 -21.48 7.91 -2.55
C ALA A 20 -20.90 8.01 -3.97
N VAL A 21 -21.64 7.52 -4.95
CA VAL A 21 -21.27 7.66 -6.35
C VAL A 21 -21.50 9.12 -6.76
N ILE A 22 -20.46 9.78 -7.26
CA ILE A 22 -20.49 11.18 -7.71
C ILE A 22 -20.04 11.22 -9.17
N HIS A 23 -20.79 11.87 -10.02
CA HIS A 23 -20.47 12.08 -11.43
C HIS A 23 -20.60 13.55 -11.79
N GLU A 24 -19.54 14.29 -11.51
CA GLU A 24 -19.47 15.73 -11.80
C GLU A 24 -18.23 16.03 -12.68
N PRO A 25 -18.25 17.13 -13.45
CA PRO A 25 -17.12 17.44 -14.35
C PRO A 25 -15.76 17.58 -13.67
N ARG A 26 -15.73 17.92 -12.39
CA ARG A 26 -14.50 18.13 -11.61
C ARG A 26 -14.36 17.21 -10.41
N LEU A 27 -15.36 16.36 -10.17
CA LEU A 27 -15.36 15.42 -9.04
C LEU A 27 -16.08 14.14 -9.46
N TRP A 28 -15.35 13.06 -9.52
CA TRP A 28 -15.88 11.75 -9.92
C TRP A 28 -15.51 10.72 -8.88
N ALA A 29 -16.49 10.07 -8.27
CA ALA A 29 -16.27 9.07 -7.25
C ALA A 29 -17.06 7.81 -7.55
N GLN A 30 -16.38 6.71 -7.75
CA GLN A 30 -16.94 5.36 -7.88
C GLN A 30 -15.83 4.31 -7.82
N LYS A 31 -16.20 3.05 -7.67
CA LYS A 31 -15.26 1.90 -7.73
C LYS A 31 -14.07 2.00 -6.77
N GLY A 32 -14.27 2.61 -5.62
CA GLY A 32 -13.22 2.74 -4.61
C GLY A 32 -12.22 3.87 -4.85
N TRP A 33 -12.48 4.76 -5.80
CA TRP A 33 -11.61 5.90 -6.13
C TRP A 33 -12.38 7.20 -6.26
N THR A 34 -11.72 8.29 -5.91
CA THR A 34 -12.21 9.65 -6.15
C THR A 34 -11.21 10.41 -7.00
N ALA A 35 -11.66 10.90 -8.13
CA ALA A 35 -10.92 11.80 -9.01
C ALA A 35 -11.39 13.24 -8.77
N ARG A 36 -10.45 14.12 -8.47
CA ARG A 36 -10.75 15.56 -8.28
C ARG A 36 -9.86 16.37 -9.19
N VAL A 37 -10.47 17.24 -9.98
CA VAL A 37 -9.73 18.20 -10.81
C VAL A 37 -9.55 19.48 -10.01
N VAL A 38 -8.30 19.86 -9.81
CA VAL A 38 -7.92 21.04 -9.04
C VAL A 38 -7.04 21.96 -9.86
N LYS A 39 -7.02 23.22 -9.50
CA LYS A 39 -6.11 24.17 -10.12
C LYS A 39 -4.69 23.95 -9.64
N ASN A 40 -3.72 24.01 -10.56
CA ASN A 40 -2.33 23.82 -10.21
C ASN A 40 -1.83 24.97 -9.32
N GLU A 41 -0.88 24.68 -8.42
CA GLU A 41 -0.33 25.67 -7.47
C GLU A 41 0.29 26.88 -8.17
N ASP A 42 0.87 26.65 -9.34
CA ASP A 42 1.51 27.71 -10.14
C ASP A 42 0.52 28.51 -11.01
N ASP A 43 -0.77 28.28 -10.84
CA ASP A 43 -1.88 28.97 -11.54
C ASP A 43 -1.89 28.81 -13.09
N ASP A 44 -1.00 28.00 -13.63
CA ASP A 44 -0.81 27.81 -15.08
C ASP A 44 -1.53 26.61 -15.68
N GLY A 45 -2.38 25.93 -14.92
CA GLY A 45 -3.07 24.76 -15.43
C GLY A 45 -3.87 24.02 -14.39
N TRP A 46 -4.27 22.83 -14.75
CA TRP A 46 -5.10 21.96 -13.92
C TRP A 46 -4.37 20.66 -13.61
N ALA A 47 -4.66 20.11 -12.46
CA ALA A 47 -4.19 18.79 -12.04
C ALA A 47 -5.38 17.91 -11.67
N VAL A 48 -5.20 16.61 -11.76
CA VAL A 48 -6.15 15.63 -11.26
C VAL A 48 -5.52 14.87 -10.10
N GLU A 49 -6.28 14.77 -9.02
CA GLU A 49 -5.90 13.98 -7.84
C GLU A 49 -6.74 12.70 -7.80
N MET A 50 -6.07 11.57 -7.66
CA MET A 50 -6.72 10.26 -7.50
C MET A 50 -6.51 9.77 -6.08
N THR A 51 -7.59 9.71 -5.31
CA THR A 51 -7.58 9.31 -3.91
C THR A 51 -8.34 8.00 -3.72
N PRO A 52 -7.70 6.97 -3.13
CA PRO A 52 -8.42 5.75 -2.75
C PRO A 52 -9.43 6.04 -1.65
N ASP A 53 -10.55 5.34 -1.65
CA ASP A 53 -11.55 5.48 -0.60
C ASP A 53 -10.95 5.16 0.78
N GLY A 54 -11.31 5.95 1.77
CA GLY A 54 -10.80 5.81 3.14
C GLY A 54 -9.44 6.43 3.40
N GLN A 55 -8.79 7.01 2.38
CA GLN A 55 -7.53 7.73 2.54
C GLN A 55 -7.74 9.24 2.43
N ALA A 56 -6.96 10.00 3.20
CA ALA A 56 -7.03 11.46 3.19
C ALA A 56 -6.17 12.09 2.09
N GLU A 57 -5.12 11.38 1.65
CA GLU A 57 -4.17 11.89 0.68
C GLU A 57 -4.30 11.18 -0.67
N PRO A 58 -4.09 11.90 -1.78
CA PRO A 58 -4.11 11.28 -3.10
C PRO A 58 -2.93 10.33 -3.28
N ALA A 59 -3.19 9.21 -3.96
CA ALA A 59 -2.15 8.27 -4.36
C ALA A 59 -1.46 8.68 -5.66
N LEU A 60 -2.12 9.48 -6.48
CA LEU A 60 -1.61 9.99 -7.75
C LEU A 60 -2.07 11.42 -7.94
N ILE A 61 -1.14 12.30 -8.30
CA ILE A 61 -1.43 13.64 -8.78
C ILE A 61 -0.74 13.79 -10.14
N GLY A 62 -1.50 14.16 -11.15
CA GLY A 62 -0.97 14.32 -12.48
C GLY A 62 -1.51 15.55 -13.19
N PRO A 63 -0.85 16.02 -14.26
CA PRO A 63 -1.36 17.12 -15.05
C PRO A 63 -2.68 16.72 -15.71
N TRP A 64 -3.64 17.64 -15.69
CA TRP A 64 -4.92 17.45 -16.37
C TRP A 64 -4.99 18.34 -17.60
N THR A 65 -5.34 17.72 -18.71
CA THR A 65 -5.36 18.42 -20.00
C THR A 65 -6.45 19.49 -19.99
N MET A 66 -6.09 20.70 -20.41
CA MET A 66 -7.07 21.73 -20.65
C MET A 66 -7.88 21.40 -21.90
N GLY A 67 -9.18 21.65 -21.84
CA GLY A 67 -10.03 21.64 -23.01
C GLY A 67 -9.64 22.78 -23.98
N ARG A 68 -10.44 23.01 -25.00
CA ARG A 68 -10.23 24.12 -25.96
C ARG A 68 -10.24 25.49 -25.28
N ASP A 69 -10.86 25.58 -24.12
CA ASP A 69 -10.92 26.79 -23.32
C ASP A 69 -9.87 26.71 -22.21
N LYS A 70 -8.92 27.64 -22.21
CA LYS A 70 -7.85 27.70 -21.19
C LYS A 70 -8.36 28.02 -19.79
N LYS A 71 -9.58 28.51 -19.67
CA LYS A 71 -10.20 28.83 -18.38
C LYS A 71 -10.83 27.64 -17.69
N ASN A 72 -11.21 26.62 -18.42
CA ASN A 72 -11.90 25.46 -17.89
C ASN A 72 -11.12 24.17 -18.20
N PRO A 73 -11.00 23.27 -17.22
CA PRO A 73 -10.39 21.98 -17.48
C PRO A 73 -11.29 21.10 -18.33
N LYS A 74 -10.70 20.11 -18.97
CA LYS A 74 -11.48 19.05 -19.61
C LYS A 74 -12.40 18.40 -18.56
N PRO A 75 -13.71 18.25 -18.83
CA PRO A 75 -14.59 17.58 -17.87
C PRO A 75 -14.23 16.12 -17.70
N LEU A 76 -14.40 15.60 -16.47
CA LEU A 76 -14.30 14.18 -16.21
C LEU A 76 -15.48 13.46 -16.86
N ASP A 77 -15.20 12.31 -17.42
CA ASP A 77 -16.19 11.35 -17.92
C ASP A 77 -15.81 9.94 -17.51
N ILE A 78 -16.65 8.96 -17.80
CA ILE A 78 -16.41 7.58 -17.42
C ILE A 78 -15.14 7.01 -18.04
N ASN A 79 -14.83 7.36 -19.27
CA ASN A 79 -13.64 6.87 -19.96
C ASN A 79 -12.35 7.46 -19.35
N ALA A 80 -12.35 8.76 -19.10
CA ALA A 80 -11.24 9.43 -18.42
C ALA A 80 -11.04 8.88 -17.01
N PHE A 81 -12.12 8.71 -16.26
CA PHE A 81 -12.07 8.14 -14.91
C PHE A 81 -11.50 6.72 -14.91
N ASN A 82 -11.95 5.84 -15.78
CA ASN A 82 -11.45 4.47 -15.87
C ASN A 82 -9.96 4.43 -16.21
N THR A 83 -9.48 5.31 -17.09
CA THR A 83 -8.06 5.44 -17.41
C THR A 83 -7.25 5.91 -16.18
N LEU A 84 -7.77 6.87 -15.45
CA LEU A 84 -7.16 7.38 -14.22
C LEU A 84 -7.09 6.31 -13.13
N VAL A 85 -8.16 5.54 -12.95
CA VAL A 85 -8.19 4.41 -11.99
C VAL A 85 -7.13 3.37 -12.34
N LYS A 86 -7.01 3.01 -13.61
CA LYS A 86 -5.99 2.07 -14.06
C LYS A 86 -4.58 2.57 -13.75
N THR A 87 -4.28 3.81 -14.09
CA THR A 87 -2.98 4.42 -13.83
C THR A 87 -2.69 4.52 -12.33
N ALA A 88 -3.65 5.00 -11.55
CA ALA A 88 -3.49 5.13 -10.10
C ALA A 88 -3.32 3.76 -9.42
N SER A 89 -4.06 2.75 -9.85
CA SER A 89 -3.92 1.39 -9.32
C SER A 89 -2.54 0.80 -9.61
N GLU A 90 -1.98 1.06 -10.78
CA GLU A 90 -0.62 0.64 -11.10
C GLU A 90 0.44 1.34 -10.24
N VAL A 91 0.27 2.63 -9.98
CA VAL A 91 1.16 3.40 -9.09
C VAL A 91 1.11 2.85 -7.67
N VAL A 92 -0.07 2.60 -7.12
CA VAL A 92 -0.24 2.00 -5.79
C VAL A 92 0.41 0.63 -5.73
N ARG A 93 0.16 -0.22 -6.72
CA ARG A 93 0.75 -1.57 -6.77
C ARG A 93 2.28 -1.53 -6.80
N ARG A 94 2.87 -0.65 -7.62
CA ARG A 94 4.32 -0.48 -7.68
C ARG A 94 4.89 0.02 -6.36
N HIS A 95 4.19 0.93 -5.71
CA HIS A 95 4.60 1.45 -4.40
C HIS A 95 4.57 0.36 -3.34
N GLU A 96 3.49 -0.44 -3.30
CA GLU A 96 3.38 -1.58 -2.39
C GLU A 96 4.46 -2.63 -2.64
N GLN A 97 4.72 -2.97 -3.91
CA GLN A 97 5.80 -3.91 -4.26
C GLN A 97 7.17 -3.39 -3.86
N HIS A 98 7.43 -2.10 -4.08
CA HIS A 98 8.67 -1.46 -3.67
C HIS A 98 8.82 -1.46 -2.15
N LEU A 99 7.76 -1.13 -1.43
CA LEU A 99 7.74 -1.13 0.02
C LEU A 99 7.97 -2.54 0.56
N GLU A 100 7.29 -3.54 0.02
CA GLU A 100 7.49 -4.94 0.39
C GLU A 100 8.94 -5.38 0.15
N ALA A 101 9.50 -5.07 -1.03
CA ALA A 101 10.90 -5.39 -1.34
C ALA A 101 11.89 -4.67 -0.41
N THR A 102 11.55 -3.50 0.09
CA THR A 102 12.36 -2.74 1.05
C THR A 102 12.23 -3.30 2.47
N LEU A 103 11.03 -3.72 2.87
CA LEU A 103 10.75 -4.22 4.21
C LEU A 103 11.11 -5.70 4.39
N HIS A 104 11.20 -6.47 3.32
CA HIS A 104 11.45 -7.91 3.36
C HIS A 104 12.62 -8.26 2.45
N LYS A 105 13.76 -8.59 3.04
CA LYS A 105 14.95 -9.04 2.31
C LYS A 105 15.27 -10.49 2.64
N LYS A 106 15.76 -11.21 1.64
CA LYS A 106 16.18 -12.60 1.80
C LYS A 106 17.51 -12.83 1.11
N VAL A 107 18.38 -13.59 1.76
CA VAL A 107 19.66 -14.02 1.21
C VAL A 107 19.83 -15.50 1.51
N THR A 108 20.19 -16.28 0.51
CA THR A 108 20.56 -17.68 0.72
C THR A 108 22.08 -17.79 0.74
N VAL A 109 22.60 -18.39 1.79
CA VAL A 109 24.04 -18.64 1.94
C VAL A 109 24.30 -20.12 2.18
N THR A 110 25.48 -20.58 1.81
CA THR A 110 25.90 -21.94 2.07
C THR A 110 26.92 -21.94 3.22
N ASN A 111 26.63 -22.67 4.26
CA ASN A 111 27.52 -22.86 5.40
C ASN A 111 27.63 -24.35 5.74
N ASN A 112 28.84 -24.89 5.79
CA ASN A 112 29.08 -26.30 6.05
C ASN A 112 28.26 -27.27 5.17
N ASN A 113 28.20 -26.98 3.88
CA ASN A 113 27.42 -27.73 2.87
C ASN A 113 25.90 -27.68 3.07
N GLN A 114 25.40 -26.83 3.96
CA GLN A 114 23.98 -26.59 4.15
C GLN A 114 23.59 -25.23 3.58
N GLN A 115 22.47 -25.19 2.89
CA GLN A 115 21.87 -23.93 2.47
C GLN A 115 21.03 -23.37 3.62
N ILE A 116 21.30 -22.12 3.96
CA ILE A 116 20.57 -21.39 4.99
C ILE A 116 19.95 -20.15 4.35
N LEU A 117 18.66 -20.01 4.53
CA LEU A 117 17.93 -18.83 4.14
C LEU A 117 17.93 -17.85 5.30
N VAL A 118 18.51 -16.68 5.08
CA VAL A 118 18.50 -15.58 6.05
C VAL A 118 17.53 -14.52 5.57
N ALA A 119 16.56 -14.18 6.40
CA ALA A 119 15.53 -13.20 6.09
C ALA A 119 15.60 -12.02 7.07
N LEU A 120 15.36 -10.84 6.55
CA LEU A 120 15.25 -9.61 7.35
C LEU A 120 13.87 -9.02 7.09
N ASP A 121 13.07 -8.96 8.13
CA ASP A 121 11.72 -8.37 8.10
C ASP A 121 11.70 -7.09 8.93
N ILE A 122 11.55 -5.96 8.27
CA ILE A 122 11.51 -4.65 8.93
C ILE A 122 10.10 -4.38 9.42
N VAL A 123 9.96 -4.08 10.70
CA VAL A 123 8.69 -3.75 11.34
C VAL A 123 8.66 -2.25 11.61
N LEU A 124 7.76 -1.56 10.91
CA LEU A 124 7.53 -0.13 11.10
C LEU A 124 6.53 0.09 12.22
N ASP A 125 6.99 -0.05 13.45
CA ASP A 125 6.21 0.28 14.64
C ASP A 125 6.58 1.70 15.07
N GLU A 126 5.61 2.54 15.34
CA GLU A 126 5.85 3.93 15.76
C GLU A 126 6.58 4.00 17.11
N ASP A 127 6.28 3.08 18.01
CA ASP A 127 6.83 3.05 19.37
C ASP A 127 8.13 2.27 19.47
N ASP A 128 8.32 1.25 18.63
CA ASP A 128 9.47 0.37 18.68
C ASP A 128 9.86 -0.11 17.26
N PRO A 129 10.40 0.79 16.44
CA PRO A 129 10.89 0.37 15.11
C PRO A 129 12.03 -0.61 15.25
N HIS A 130 11.90 -1.76 14.59
CA HIS A 130 12.88 -2.83 14.65
C HIS A 130 12.85 -3.69 13.40
N ALA A 131 13.76 -4.62 13.29
CA ALA A 131 13.74 -5.67 12.29
C ALA A 131 13.93 -7.03 12.94
N LEU A 132 13.36 -8.04 12.33
CA LEU A 132 13.56 -9.44 12.72
C LEU A 132 14.50 -10.10 11.72
N LEU A 133 15.62 -10.56 12.23
CA LEU A 133 16.60 -11.33 11.45
C LEU A 133 16.40 -12.80 11.79
N SER A 134 16.05 -13.60 10.79
CA SER A 134 15.78 -15.03 10.98
C SER A 134 16.60 -15.88 10.03
N ALA A 135 16.92 -17.08 10.47
CA ALA A 135 17.58 -18.09 9.66
C ALA A 135 16.75 -19.36 9.66
N SER A 136 16.62 -19.95 8.50
CA SER A 136 15.93 -21.24 8.31
C SER A 136 16.72 -22.15 7.38
N ASP A 137 16.52 -23.43 7.53
CA ASP A 137 17.08 -24.43 6.63
C ASP A 137 16.25 -24.54 5.34
N ILE A 138 16.68 -25.42 4.46
CA ILE A 138 16.01 -25.63 3.16
C ILE A 138 14.57 -26.17 3.33
N ASP A 139 14.28 -26.85 4.43
CA ASP A 139 12.96 -27.40 4.72
C ASP A 139 12.03 -26.38 5.37
N GLY A 140 12.53 -25.17 5.65
CA GLY A 140 11.77 -24.10 6.29
C GLY A 140 11.80 -24.14 7.80
N THR A 141 12.63 -25.01 8.41
CA THR A 141 12.78 -25.06 9.87
C THR A 141 13.57 -23.85 10.35
N GLU A 142 13.02 -23.10 11.28
CA GLU A 142 13.68 -21.94 11.86
C GLU A 142 14.86 -22.38 12.74
N LEU A 143 16.03 -21.87 12.42
CA LEU A 143 17.27 -22.14 13.15
C LEU A 143 17.53 -21.09 14.22
N ALA A 144 17.22 -19.83 13.93
CA ALA A 144 17.39 -18.71 14.87
C ALA A 144 16.54 -17.52 14.43
N GLN A 145 16.16 -16.68 15.38
CA GLN A 145 15.53 -15.40 15.15
C GLN A 145 15.98 -14.41 16.21
N ILE A 146 16.38 -13.23 15.78
CA ILE A 146 16.76 -12.15 16.68
C ILE A 146 16.18 -10.81 16.23
N LYS A 147 16.06 -9.90 17.18
CA LYS A 147 15.64 -8.51 16.92
C LYS A 147 16.89 -7.66 16.67
N VAL A 148 16.90 -6.95 15.56
CA VAL A 148 17.99 -6.05 15.16
C VAL A 148 17.44 -4.65 14.86
N LYS A 149 18.33 -3.70 14.62
CA LYS A 149 17.94 -2.34 14.22
C LYS A 149 17.32 -2.36 12.82
N PRO A 150 16.36 -1.45 12.53
CA PRO A 150 15.72 -1.39 11.21
C PRO A 150 16.67 -1.07 10.06
N ASP A 151 17.79 -0.43 10.35
CA ASP A 151 18.84 -0.09 9.38
C ASP A 151 19.88 -1.18 9.14
N PHE A 152 19.69 -2.36 9.74
CA PHE A 152 20.57 -3.50 9.51
C PHE A 152 20.64 -3.85 8.02
N LYS A 153 21.85 -3.96 7.50
CA LYS A 153 22.06 -4.30 6.09
C LYS A 153 22.31 -5.79 5.92
N LEU A 154 21.31 -6.46 5.36
CA LEU A 154 21.42 -7.88 5.05
C LEU A 154 22.07 -8.06 3.67
N ASN A 155 23.19 -8.77 3.64
CA ASN A 155 23.87 -9.24 2.44
C ASN A 155 24.56 -10.58 2.75
N SER A 156 25.18 -11.18 1.76
CA SER A 156 25.87 -12.48 1.96
C SER A 156 26.92 -12.42 3.06
N ASN A 157 27.68 -11.33 3.13
CA ASN A 157 28.73 -11.18 4.14
C ASN A 157 28.17 -11.06 5.57
N SER A 158 27.14 -10.23 5.75
CA SER A 158 26.52 -10.07 7.07
C SER A 158 25.76 -11.33 7.50
N ALA A 159 25.18 -12.06 6.56
CA ALA A 159 24.53 -13.34 6.82
C ALA A 159 25.54 -14.39 7.29
N HIS A 160 26.66 -14.54 6.58
CA HIS A 160 27.74 -15.45 7.01
C HIS A 160 28.30 -15.06 8.37
N ALA A 161 28.57 -13.79 8.61
CA ALA A 161 29.08 -13.32 9.89
C ALA A 161 28.14 -13.65 11.04
N TRP A 162 26.84 -13.51 10.83
CA TRP A 162 25.83 -13.86 11.83
C TRP A 162 25.80 -15.36 12.12
N ILE A 163 25.82 -16.19 11.09
CA ILE A 163 25.85 -17.65 11.22
C ILE A 163 27.14 -18.09 11.93
N ASP A 164 28.28 -17.55 11.53
CA ASP A 164 29.59 -17.89 12.11
C ASP A 164 29.70 -17.44 13.57
N SER A 165 28.95 -16.44 14.00
CA SER A 165 28.88 -16.00 15.38
C SER A 165 27.96 -16.86 16.26
N ASP A 166 27.46 -17.96 15.73
CA ASP A 166 26.43 -18.80 16.34
C ASP A 166 25.14 -18.02 16.64
N TYR A 167 24.74 -17.21 15.69
CA TYR A 167 23.52 -16.39 15.72
C TYR A 167 23.51 -15.36 16.87
N ALA A 168 24.67 -14.87 17.24
CA ALA A 168 24.79 -13.81 18.23
C ALA A 168 24.26 -12.48 17.67
N LYS A 169 23.74 -11.63 18.55
CA LYS A 169 23.21 -10.32 18.13
C LYS A 169 24.29 -9.48 17.45
N PRO A 170 24.11 -9.04 16.19
CA PRO A 170 25.05 -8.16 15.52
C PRO A 170 25.18 -6.83 16.25
N LYS A 171 26.38 -6.33 16.28
CA LYS A 171 26.66 -5.01 16.89
C LYS A 171 26.24 -3.87 15.94
#